data_2a38875da2146e3aafd506fc84903abd
#
_entry.id   2a38875da2146e3aafd506fc84903abd
#
_cell.length_a   1.000
_cell.length_b   1.000
_cell.length_c   1.000
_cell.angle_alpha   90.00
_cell.angle_beta   90.00
_cell.angle_gamma   90.00
#
_symmetry.space_group_name_H-M   'P 1'
#
loop_
_entity.id
_entity.type
_entity.pdbx_description
1 polymer ?
#
loop_
_entity_poly.entity_id
_entity_poly.type
_entity_poly.pdbx_seq_one_letter_code
_entity_poly.pdbx_strand_id
1 'polypeptide(L)'
;MIYDLGEIEELGIFDGINEIIATTEDETGAPNAAPMGVIKEGDRLSVRLFAGSHTRDNILAAGKFVANVSHDPMLFVETALNDIPEDRFVERDGELTLSDAEAWALFKCEPKDLDIALPEAEFVKGEVLSREFRAVNRGVNLVVEAAVAATRYVALRSDLYLEEIFRIRRIVGRCGGSKEIEAMDRLDELMEQAIDD
;
A
#
# COMPACT_ATOMS: atom_id res chain seq x y z
N MET A 1 0.43 -24.58 6.67
CA MET A 1 0.27 -24.26 8.12
C MET A 1 -0.79 -23.19 8.16
N ILE A 2 -1.91 -23.37 8.83
CA ILE A 2 -2.94 -22.33 8.98
C ILE A 2 -2.43 -21.46 10.11
N TYR A 3 -2.05 -20.20 9.82
CA TYR A 3 -1.59 -19.27 10.82
C TYR A 3 -2.79 -18.71 11.60
N ASP A 4 -2.70 -18.66 12.91
CA ASP A 4 -3.70 -18.08 13.81
C ASP A 4 -3.61 -16.54 13.78
N LEU A 5 -4.67 -15.82 14.16
CA LEU A 5 -4.69 -14.34 14.19
C LEU A 5 -3.56 -13.71 15.03
N GLY A 6 -2.96 -14.46 15.98
CA GLY A 6 -1.73 -14.05 16.66
C GLY A 6 -0.50 -13.95 15.74
N GLU A 7 -0.55 -14.60 14.59
CA GLU A 7 0.58 -14.63 13.64
C GLU A 7 0.60 -13.43 12.69
N ILE A 8 -0.53 -12.75 12.48
CA ILE A 8 -0.58 -11.53 11.63
C ILE A 8 0.22 -10.39 12.26
N GLU A 9 0.30 -10.32 13.59
CA GLU A 9 1.11 -9.33 14.30
C GLU A 9 2.61 -9.58 14.13
N GLU A 10 3.01 -10.84 13.93
CA GLU A 10 4.40 -11.16 13.59
C GLU A 10 4.80 -10.64 12.21
N LEU A 11 3.83 -10.42 11.31
CA LEU A 11 4.02 -9.82 10.00
C LEU A 11 4.00 -8.28 10.04
N GLY A 12 3.83 -7.67 11.22
CA GLY A 12 3.83 -6.22 11.40
C GLY A 12 2.47 -5.53 11.25
N ILE A 13 1.36 -6.30 11.23
CA ILE A 13 -0.01 -5.76 11.11
C ILE A 13 -0.67 -5.76 12.49
N PHE A 14 -0.79 -4.60 13.09
CA PHE A 14 -1.32 -4.38 14.44
C PHE A 14 -2.69 -3.68 14.42
N ASP A 15 -3.32 -3.54 15.60
CA ASP A 15 -4.58 -2.80 15.72
C ASP A 15 -4.44 -1.36 15.19
N GLY A 16 -5.41 -0.96 14.37
CA GLY A 16 -5.43 0.31 13.65
C GLY A 16 -5.35 0.14 12.14
N ILE A 17 -4.97 1.18 11.43
CA ILE A 17 -4.76 1.18 9.98
C ILE A 17 -3.28 0.92 9.71
N ASN A 18 -3.01 -0.15 8.97
CA ASN A 18 -1.67 -0.54 8.57
C ASN A 18 -1.52 -0.30 7.06
N GLU A 19 -0.67 0.62 6.68
CA GLU A 19 -0.39 0.89 5.27
C GLU A 19 0.54 -0.17 4.71
N ILE A 20 0.11 -0.80 3.61
CA ILE A 20 0.82 -1.86 2.90
C ILE A 20 0.80 -1.59 1.39
N ILE A 21 1.60 -2.30 0.64
CA ILE A 21 1.44 -2.36 -0.81
C ILE A 21 0.69 -3.65 -1.16
N ALA A 22 -0.52 -3.51 -1.69
CA ALA A 22 -1.30 -4.65 -2.16
C ALA A 22 -0.81 -5.07 -3.55
N THR A 23 -0.50 -6.35 -3.73
CA THR A 23 -0.32 -6.94 -5.05
C THR A 23 -1.55 -7.75 -5.44
N THR A 24 -1.97 -7.58 -6.68
CA THR A 24 -3.11 -8.24 -7.31
C THR A 24 -2.78 -8.59 -8.76
N GLU A 25 -3.59 -9.42 -9.38
CA GLU A 25 -3.52 -9.73 -10.81
C GLU A 25 -4.89 -9.48 -11.44
N ASP A 26 -4.88 -9.01 -12.66
CA ASP A 26 -6.10 -8.89 -13.44
C ASP A 26 -6.53 -10.24 -14.06
N GLU A 27 -7.63 -10.26 -14.81
CA GLU A 27 -8.15 -11.47 -15.47
C GLU A 27 -7.18 -12.06 -16.51
N THR A 28 -6.21 -11.30 -16.99
CA THR A 28 -5.16 -11.74 -17.93
C THR A 28 -3.89 -12.24 -17.22
N GLY A 29 -3.79 -12.08 -15.91
CA GLY A 29 -2.63 -12.37 -15.11
C GLY A 29 -1.61 -11.20 -15.08
N ALA A 30 -1.99 -10.02 -15.54
CA ALA A 30 -1.10 -8.85 -15.44
C ALA A 30 -1.00 -8.36 -13.98
N PRO A 31 0.22 -8.15 -13.47
CA PRO A 31 0.44 -7.76 -12.09
C PRO A 31 0.08 -6.29 -11.86
N ASN A 32 -0.44 -5.99 -10.68
CA ASN A 32 -0.69 -4.64 -10.20
C ASN A 32 -0.23 -4.51 -8.75
N ALA A 33 0.35 -3.36 -8.41
CA ALA A 33 0.73 -3.01 -7.04
C ALA A 33 0.22 -1.61 -6.68
N ALA A 34 -0.41 -1.47 -5.51
CA ALA A 34 -0.92 -0.17 -5.06
C ALA A 34 -0.91 -0.07 -3.53
N PRO A 35 -0.71 1.12 -2.95
CA PRO A 35 -0.85 1.35 -1.52
C PRO A 35 -2.29 1.10 -1.08
N MET A 36 -2.46 0.41 0.04
CA MET A 36 -3.76 0.10 0.62
C MET A 36 -3.67 -0.03 2.14
N GLY A 37 -4.69 0.46 2.84
CA GLY A 37 -4.81 0.29 4.29
C GLY A 37 -5.48 -1.03 4.65
N VAL A 38 -4.82 -1.88 5.44
CA VAL A 38 -5.43 -2.99 6.17
C VAL A 38 -5.82 -2.50 7.56
N ILE A 39 -7.10 -2.61 7.90
CA ILE A 39 -7.64 -2.17 9.18
C ILE A 39 -7.83 -3.40 10.06
N LYS A 40 -7.15 -3.42 11.22
CA LYS A 40 -7.30 -4.45 12.24
C LYS A 40 -7.97 -3.87 13.48
N GLU A 41 -9.04 -4.49 13.94
CA GLU A 41 -9.79 -4.15 15.16
C GLU A 41 -10.03 -5.43 15.96
N GLY A 42 -9.10 -5.77 16.84
CA GLY A 42 -9.09 -7.05 17.54
C GLY A 42 -8.96 -8.21 16.55
N ASP A 43 -9.95 -9.09 16.50
CA ASP A 43 -9.97 -10.24 15.57
C ASP A 43 -10.58 -9.92 14.20
N ARG A 44 -11.05 -8.69 14.00
CA ARG A 44 -11.66 -8.27 12.74
C ARG A 44 -10.63 -7.60 11.84
N LEU A 45 -10.63 -8.02 10.58
CA LEU A 45 -9.82 -7.44 9.52
C LEU A 45 -10.74 -6.89 8.43
N SER A 46 -10.42 -5.72 7.93
CA SER A 46 -11.11 -5.10 6.80
C SER A 46 -10.15 -4.29 5.95
N VAL A 47 -10.55 -3.96 4.71
CA VAL A 47 -9.74 -3.15 3.80
C VAL A 47 -10.58 -2.05 3.19
N ARG A 48 -9.95 -0.93 2.86
CA ARG A 48 -10.63 0.17 2.19
C ARG A 48 -10.35 0.10 0.69
N LEU A 49 -11.39 -0.21 -0.08
CA LEU A 49 -11.32 -0.27 -1.54
C LEU A 49 -11.95 0.99 -2.15
N PHE A 50 -11.21 1.65 -3.02
CA PHE A 50 -11.67 2.85 -3.70
C PHE A 50 -12.30 2.50 -5.05
N ALA A 51 -13.50 3.03 -5.31
CA ALA A 51 -14.19 2.82 -6.58
C ALA A 51 -13.33 3.32 -7.76
N GLY A 52 -13.26 2.51 -8.82
CA GLY A 52 -12.50 2.85 -10.03
C GLY A 52 -11.00 2.56 -9.96
N SER A 53 -10.49 1.92 -8.89
CA SER A 53 -9.10 1.47 -8.85
C SER A 53 -8.94 0.04 -9.41
N HIS A 54 -7.86 -0.21 -10.14
CA HIS A 54 -7.50 -1.54 -10.64
C HIS A 54 -7.42 -2.57 -9.50
N THR A 55 -6.81 -2.18 -8.37
CA THR A 55 -6.71 -3.05 -7.19
C THR A 55 -8.09 -3.53 -6.71
N ARG A 56 -9.08 -2.62 -6.65
CA ARG A 56 -10.44 -3.00 -6.28
C ARG A 56 -11.02 -3.99 -7.27
N ASP A 57 -10.94 -3.70 -8.56
CA ASP A 57 -11.53 -4.53 -9.61
C ASP A 57 -10.88 -5.92 -9.62
N ASN A 58 -9.56 -6.00 -9.45
CA ASN A 58 -8.81 -7.26 -9.34
C ASN A 58 -9.22 -8.06 -8.08
N ILE A 59 -9.35 -7.40 -6.92
CA ILE A 59 -9.80 -8.06 -5.68
C ILE A 59 -11.24 -8.59 -5.83
N LEU A 60 -12.11 -7.85 -6.51
CA LEU A 60 -13.48 -8.29 -6.79
C LEU A 60 -13.54 -9.51 -7.69
N ALA A 61 -12.67 -9.58 -8.69
CA ALA A 61 -12.58 -10.70 -9.61
C ALA A 61 -11.93 -11.94 -8.97
N ALA A 62 -10.82 -11.77 -8.27
CA ALA A 62 -10.02 -12.85 -7.71
C ALA A 62 -10.41 -13.29 -6.29
N GLY A 63 -11.12 -12.43 -5.54
CA GLY A 63 -11.46 -12.67 -4.13
C GLY A 63 -10.26 -12.68 -3.19
N LYS A 64 -9.10 -12.16 -3.61
CA LYS A 64 -7.86 -12.16 -2.81
C LYS A 64 -6.93 -11.02 -3.18
N PHE A 65 -6.01 -10.72 -2.28
CA PHE A 65 -4.82 -9.89 -2.52
C PHE A 65 -3.68 -10.31 -1.61
N VAL A 66 -2.46 -9.90 -1.94
CA VAL A 66 -1.31 -10.06 -1.04
C VAL A 66 -0.90 -8.68 -0.51
N ALA A 67 -0.84 -8.56 0.81
CA ALA A 67 -0.28 -7.39 1.48
C ALA A 67 1.23 -7.55 1.58
N ASN A 68 2.00 -6.61 1.04
CA ASN A 68 3.45 -6.53 1.20
C ASN A 68 3.76 -5.42 2.21
N VAL A 69 4.36 -5.80 3.32
CA VAL A 69 4.81 -4.87 4.36
C VAL A 69 6.17 -4.32 3.96
N SER A 70 6.31 -3.02 3.92
CA SER A 70 7.55 -2.33 3.59
C SER A 70 7.66 -1.00 4.35
N HIS A 71 8.89 -0.58 4.63
CA HIS A 71 9.20 0.74 5.16
C HIS A 71 9.94 1.61 4.13
N ASP A 72 9.90 1.23 2.86
CA ASP A 72 10.51 2.02 1.80
C ASP A 72 9.55 3.12 1.31
N PRO A 73 9.81 4.39 1.59
CA PRO A 73 8.93 5.49 1.18
C PRO A 73 8.86 5.64 -0.35
N MET A 74 9.90 5.26 -1.09
CA MET A 74 9.91 5.30 -2.55
C MET A 74 8.89 4.34 -3.13
N LEU A 75 8.79 3.13 -2.57
CA LEU A 75 7.84 2.13 -3.02
C LEU A 75 6.39 2.62 -2.88
N PHE A 76 6.06 3.29 -1.78
CA PHE A 76 4.73 3.89 -1.59
C PHE A 76 4.43 4.99 -2.61
N VAL A 77 5.42 5.82 -2.95
CA VAL A 77 5.25 6.89 -3.94
C VAL A 77 5.06 6.32 -5.35
N GLU A 78 5.91 5.39 -5.75
CA GLU A 78 5.84 4.80 -7.10
C GLU A 78 4.52 4.07 -7.32
N THR A 79 4.13 3.20 -6.40
CA THR A 79 2.90 2.41 -6.51
C THR A 79 1.61 3.21 -6.32
N ALA A 80 1.69 4.44 -5.81
CA ALA A 80 0.51 5.30 -5.65
C ALA A 80 0.02 5.92 -6.96
N LEU A 81 0.92 6.25 -7.87
CA LEU A 81 0.62 7.05 -9.07
C LEU A 81 1.12 6.42 -10.37
N ASN A 82 1.82 5.28 -10.31
CA ASN A 82 2.41 4.64 -11.48
C ASN A 82 2.43 3.12 -11.34
N ASP A 83 2.53 2.42 -12.46
CA ASP A 83 2.84 1.00 -12.49
C ASP A 83 4.34 0.79 -12.25
N ILE A 84 4.68 -0.22 -11.45
CA ILE A 84 6.08 -0.60 -11.21
C ILE A 84 6.52 -1.67 -12.20
N PRO A 85 7.85 -1.77 -12.50
CA PRO A 85 8.38 -2.77 -13.40
C PRO A 85 8.05 -4.21 -12.97
N GLU A 86 7.83 -5.11 -13.95
CA GLU A 86 7.45 -6.51 -13.69
C GLU A 86 8.52 -7.28 -12.90
N ASP A 87 9.80 -6.93 -13.02
CA ASP A 87 10.90 -7.55 -12.28
C ASP A 87 10.90 -7.26 -10.77
N ARG A 88 10.04 -6.33 -10.32
CA ARG A 88 9.78 -6.06 -8.91
C ARG A 88 8.81 -7.09 -8.29
N PHE A 89 8.07 -7.83 -9.10
CA PHE A 89 7.18 -8.88 -8.63
C PHE A 89 7.89 -10.23 -8.57
N VAL A 90 7.65 -10.96 -7.49
CA VAL A 90 8.27 -12.27 -7.23
C VAL A 90 7.22 -13.24 -6.73
N GLU A 91 7.16 -14.44 -7.28
CA GLU A 91 6.32 -15.51 -6.76
C GLU A 91 6.92 -16.10 -5.48
N ARG A 92 6.11 -16.17 -4.42
CA ARG A 92 6.44 -16.86 -3.16
C ARG A 92 5.24 -17.70 -2.71
N ASP A 93 5.46 -18.98 -2.52
CA ASP A 93 4.42 -19.93 -2.11
C ASP A 93 3.13 -19.87 -2.96
N GLY A 94 3.29 -19.65 -4.28
CA GLY A 94 2.19 -19.54 -5.25
C GLY A 94 1.44 -18.21 -5.24
N GLU A 95 1.98 -17.19 -4.56
CA GLU A 95 1.38 -15.85 -4.47
C GLU A 95 2.33 -14.77 -5.03
N LEU A 96 1.75 -13.77 -5.67
CA LEU A 96 2.48 -12.64 -6.24
C LEU A 96 2.84 -11.64 -5.15
N THR A 97 4.12 -11.50 -4.85
CA THR A 97 4.68 -10.61 -3.83
C THR A 97 5.64 -9.60 -4.44
N LEU A 98 6.12 -8.64 -3.66
CA LEU A 98 7.18 -7.72 -4.07
C LEU A 98 8.56 -8.20 -3.62
N SER A 99 9.59 -7.98 -4.46
CA SER A 99 10.98 -8.31 -4.17
C SER A 99 11.49 -7.65 -2.88
N ASP A 100 11.05 -6.42 -2.64
CA ASP A 100 11.52 -5.55 -1.55
C ASP A 100 10.61 -5.59 -0.31
N ALA A 101 9.66 -6.52 -0.27
CA ALA A 101 8.82 -6.73 0.91
C ALA A 101 9.65 -7.22 2.11
N GLU A 102 9.35 -6.74 3.30
CA GLU A 102 9.92 -7.21 4.57
C GLU A 102 9.12 -8.36 5.17
N ALA A 103 7.82 -8.37 4.87
CA ALA A 103 6.90 -9.48 5.12
C ALA A 103 5.78 -9.45 4.09
N TRP A 104 5.11 -10.57 3.91
CA TRP A 104 3.91 -10.61 3.09
C TRP A 104 2.81 -11.41 3.76
N ALA A 105 1.55 -11.10 3.44
CA ALA A 105 0.36 -11.78 3.95
C ALA A 105 -0.69 -11.92 2.84
N LEU A 106 -1.19 -13.13 2.64
CA LEU A 106 -2.32 -13.40 1.77
C LEU A 106 -3.63 -13.14 2.52
N PHE A 107 -4.51 -12.36 1.90
CA PHE A 107 -5.87 -12.13 2.37
C PHE A 107 -6.90 -12.62 1.35
N LYS A 108 -8.00 -13.16 1.84
CA LYS A 108 -9.22 -13.38 1.08
C LYS A 108 -10.24 -12.31 1.44
N CYS A 109 -10.97 -11.84 0.44
CA CYS A 109 -12.09 -10.92 0.60
C CYS A 109 -13.34 -11.57 0.00
N GLU A 110 -14.41 -11.70 0.76
CA GLU A 110 -15.68 -12.11 0.20
C GLU A 110 -16.38 -10.90 -0.45
N PRO A 111 -16.73 -10.97 -1.74
CA PRO A 111 -17.29 -9.84 -2.48
C PRO A 111 -18.76 -9.56 -2.14
N LYS A 112 -19.24 -9.92 -0.95
CA LYS A 112 -20.66 -9.93 -0.59
C LYS A 112 -21.36 -8.58 -0.65
N ASP A 113 -20.59 -7.47 -0.53
CA ASP A 113 -21.18 -6.14 -0.57
C ASP A 113 -20.22 -5.14 -1.22
N LEU A 114 -20.24 -5.09 -2.52
CA LEU A 114 -19.40 -4.20 -3.33
C LEU A 114 -19.71 -2.70 -3.15
N ASP A 115 -20.86 -2.38 -2.56
CA ASP A 115 -21.22 -1.03 -2.14
C ASP A 115 -20.70 -0.69 -0.73
N ILE A 116 -20.13 -1.65 0.00
CA ILE A 116 -19.51 -1.42 1.29
C ILE A 116 -18.08 -0.93 1.09
N ALA A 117 -17.80 0.26 1.56
CA ALA A 117 -16.47 0.87 1.49
C ALA A 117 -15.37 0.11 2.26
N LEU A 118 -15.74 -0.87 3.08
CA LEU A 118 -14.86 -1.64 3.98
C LEU A 118 -15.25 -3.13 3.99
N PRO A 119 -14.93 -3.91 2.92
CA PRO A 119 -15.14 -5.36 2.95
C PRO A 119 -14.29 -6.03 4.03
N GLU A 120 -14.83 -7.09 4.61
CA GLU A 120 -14.08 -7.94 5.53
C GLU A 120 -13.00 -8.72 4.77
N ALA A 121 -11.85 -8.87 5.42
CA ALA A 121 -10.72 -9.61 4.92
C ALA A 121 -10.39 -10.76 5.88
N GLU A 122 -10.05 -11.93 5.35
CA GLU A 122 -9.59 -13.09 6.11
C GLU A 122 -8.11 -13.30 5.84
N PHE A 123 -7.30 -13.32 6.89
CA PHE A 123 -5.89 -13.70 6.81
C PHE A 123 -5.75 -15.20 6.56
N VAL A 124 -4.95 -15.59 5.56
CA VAL A 124 -4.80 -17.00 5.15
C VAL A 124 -3.43 -17.53 5.51
N LYS A 125 -2.37 -16.85 5.14
CA LYS A 125 -0.97 -17.22 5.34
C LYS A 125 -0.06 -16.02 5.12
N GLY A 126 1.18 -16.11 5.58
CA GLY A 126 2.19 -15.09 5.32
C GLY A 126 3.57 -15.53 5.77
N GLU A 127 4.56 -14.70 5.51
CA GLU A 127 5.95 -14.96 5.85
C GLU A 127 6.70 -13.67 6.16
N VAL A 128 7.53 -13.69 7.20
CA VAL A 128 8.50 -12.63 7.47
C VAL A 128 9.77 -12.91 6.68
N LEU A 129 10.13 -11.99 5.78
CA LEU A 129 11.28 -12.12 4.90
C LEU A 129 12.53 -11.46 5.50
N SER A 130 12.34 -10.35 6.22
CA SER A 130 13.42 -9.70 6.95
C SER A 130 12.91 -9.09 8.25
N ARG A 131 13.79 -8.99 9.26
CA ARG A 131 13.49 -8.31 10.52
C ARG A 131 14.59 -7.29 10.79
N GLU A 132 14.28 -6.03 10.57
CA GLU A 132 15.17 -4.94 10.91
C GLU A 132 14.60 -4.10 12.05
N PHE A 133 15.41 -3.86 13.08
CA PHE A 133 15.01 -2.92 14.12
C PHE A 133 15.28 -1.50 13.64
N ARG A 134 14.22 -0.70 13.54
CA ARG A 134 14.28 0.69 13.10
C ARG A 134 13.69 1.61 14.16
N ALA A 135 14.35 2.72 14.40
CA ALA A 135 13.73 3.82 15.15
C ALA A 135 12.59 4.42 14.30
N VAL A 136 11.57 4.95 14.97
CA VAL A 136 10.48 5.63 14.26
C VAL A 136 11.04 6.83 13.49
N ASN A 137 10.93 6.79 12.17
CA ASN A 137 11.24 7.89 11.27
C ASN A 137 9.96 8.62 10.86
N ARG A 138 9.80 9.85 11.32
CA ARG A 138 8.62 10.66 10.96
C ARG A 138 8.55 10.98 9.47
N GLY A 139 9.70 11.01 8.79
CA GLY A 139 9.79 11.27 7.35
C GLY A 139 9.07 10.21 6.55
N VAL A 140 9.27 8.92 6.84
CA VAL A 140 8.60 7.80 6.16
C VAL A 140 7.08 7.95 6.23
N ASN A 141 6.52 8.09 7.43
CA ASN A 141 5.07 8.21 7.61
C ASN A 141 4.50 9.46 6.90
N LEU A 142 5.27 10.56 6.88
CA LEU A 142 4.86 11.77 6.17
C LEU A 142 4.92 11.62 4.65
N VAL A 143 5.84 10.84 4.11
CA VAL A 143 5.85 10.52 2.67
C VAL A 143 4.61 9.68 2.30
N VAL A 144 4.24 8.70 3.12
CA VAL A 144 3.00 7.93 2.93
C VAL A 144 1.77 8.87 2.92
N GLU A 145 1.65 9.78 3.88
CA GLU A 145 0.58 10.78 3.90
C GLU A 145 0.59 11.68 2.65
N ALA A 146 1.78 12.08 2.18
CA ALA A 146 1.90 12.87 0.96
C ALA A 146 1.44 12.08 -0.28
N ALA A 147 1.78 10.79 -0.38
CA ALA A 147 1.32 9.91 -1.45
C ALA A 147 -0.21 9.76 -1.43
N VAL A 148 -0.82 9.58 -0.26
CA VAL A 148 -2.29 9.57 -0.08
C VAL A 148 -2.91 10.89 -0.51
N ALA A 149 -2.33 12.03 -0.14
CA ALA A 149 -2.81 13.34 -0.57
C ALA A 149 -2.67 13.54 -2.09
N ALA A 150 -1.58 13.04 -2.69
CA ALA A 150 -1.32 13.14 -4.12
C ALA A 150 -2.35 12.36 -4.95
N THR A 151 -2.70 11.12 -4.58
CA THR A 151 -3.75 10.36 -5.27
C THR A 151 -5.09 11.10 -5.23
N ARG A 152 -5.43 11.73 -4.10
CA ARG A 152 -6.66 12.54 -3.96
C ARG A 152 -6.59 13.81 -4.79
N TYR A 153 -5.43 14.48 -4.85
CA TYR A 153 -5.25 15.64 -5.67
C TYR A 153 -5.43 15.31 -7.17
N VAL A 154 -4.81 14.24 -7.64
CA VAL A 154 -4.96 13.77 -9.02
C VAL A 154 -6.42 13.46 -9.34
N ALA A 155 -7.14 12.78 -8.44
CA ALA A 155 -8.54 12.40 -8.65
C ALA A 155 -9.55 13.55 -8.53
N LEU A 156 -9.36 14.48 -7.59
CA LEU A 156 -10.36 15.48 -7.20
C LEU A 156 -9.99 16.89 -7.62
N ARG A 157 -8.74 17.16 -7.99
CA ARG A 157 -8.18 18.47 -8.36
C ARG A 157 -8.45 19.58 -7.33
N SER A 158 -8.43 19.20 -6.03
CA SER A 158 -8.66 20.12 -4.92
C SER A 158 -7.35 20.64 -4.35
N ASP A 159 -7.18 21.97 -4.32
CA ASP A 159 -5.99 22.66 -3.82
C ASP A 159 -5.69 22.33 -2.34
N LEU A 160 -6.69 21.87 -1.57
CA LEU A 160 -6.48 21.45 -0.19
C LEU A 160 -5.41 20.35 -0.07
N TYR A 161 -5.42 19.37 -0.98
CA TYR A 161 -4.43 18.29 -0.99
C TYR A 161 -3.06 18.78 -1.44
N LEU A 162 -3.01 19.72 -2.37
CA LEU A 162 -1.76 20.33 -2.81
C LEU A 162 -1.10 21.15 -1.68
N GLU A 163 -1.88 21.93 -0.93
CA GLU A 163 -1.39 22.63 0.26
C GLU A 163 -0.86 21.69 1.33
N GLU A 164 -1.53 20.53 1.51
CA GLU A 164 -1.09 19.50 2.44
C GLU A 164 0.26 18.90 2.01
N ILE A 165 0.43 18.55 0.73
CA ILE A 165 1.69 18.03 0.19
C ILE A 165 2.82 19.05 0.42
N PHE A 166 2.61 20.34 0.12
CA PHE A 166 3.60 21.38 0.37
C PHE A 166 3.97 21.51 1.85
N ARG A 167 2.99 21.40 2.74
CA ARG A 167 3.23 21.41 4.17
C ARG A 167 4.09 20.21 4.62
N ILE A 168 3.73 19.01 4.13
CA ILE A 168 4.46 17.77 4.42
C ILE A 168 5.89 17.87 3.91
N ARG A 169 6.10 18.28 2.66
CA ARG A 169 7.43 18.44 2.05
C ARG A 169 8.37 19.29 2.91
N ARG A 170 7.88 20.40 3.44
CA ARG A 170 8.65 21.26 4.35
C ARG A 170 9.04 20.56 5.64
N ILE A 171 8.20 19.65 6.14
CA ILE A 171 8.50 18.89 7.36
C ILE A 171 9.50 17.78 7.05
N VAL A 172 9.29 17.03 5.96
CA VAL A 172 10.20 15.97 5.49
C VAL A 172 11.60 16.53 5.27
N GLY A 173 11.74 17.72 4.67
CA GLY A 173 13.03 18.39 4.51
C GLY A 173 13.79 18.71 5.80
N ARG A 174 13.14 18.59 6.98
CA ARG A 174 13.77 18.80 8.30
C ARG A 174 14.02 17.51 9.07
N CYS A 175 13.24 16.46 8.84
CA CYS A 175 13.26 15.23 9.64
C CYS A 175 13.50 13.96 8.84
N GLY A 176 13.39 14.00 7.52
CA GLY A 176 13.69 12.90 6.62
C GLY A 176 15.19 12.78 6.34
N GLY A 177 15.61 11.61 5.91
CA GLY A 177 16.90 11.34 5.31
C GLY A 177 16.86 11.51 3.78
N SER A 178 17.90 11.05 3.09
CA SER A 178 18.01 11.14 1.64
C SER A 178 16.85 10.41 0.94
N LYS A 179 16.49 9.21 1.41
CA LYS A 179 15.41 8.40 0.82
C LYS A 179 14.06 9.10 0.86
N GLU A 180 13.70 9.71 1.99
CA GLU A 180 12.44 10.43 2.12
C GLU A 180 12.41 11.70 1.28
N ILE A 181 13.55 12.37 1.13
CA ILE A 181 13.66 13.56 0.25
C ILE A 181 13.52 13.14 -1.21
N GLU A 182 14.25 12.11 -1.65
CA GLU A 182 14.17 11.55 -3.01
C GLU A 182 12.75 11.06 -3.34
N ALA A 183 12.08 10.41 -2.38
CA ALA A 183 10.70 9.99 -2.54
C ALA A 183 9.73 11.18 -2.73
N MET A 184 9.93 12.28 -2.00
CA MET A 184 9.13 13.49 -2.21
C MET A 184 9.42 14.15 -3.57
N ASP A 185 10.67 14.14 -4.03
CA ASP A 185 11.01 14.66 -5.36
C ASP A 185 10.36 13.80 -6.45
N ARG A 186 10.39 12.48 -6.29
CA ARG A 186 9.72 11.55 -7.18
C ARG A 186 8.20 11.72 -7.20
N LEU A 187 7.60 11.99 -6.05
CA LEU A 187 6.15 12.26 -5.94
C LEU A 187 5.74 13.47 -6.77
N ASP A 188 6.51 14.54 -6.74
CA ASP A 188 6.24 15.73 -7.55
C ASP A 188 6.30 15.42 -9.05
N GLU A 189 7.33 14.67 -9.50
CA GLU A 189 7.44 14.26 -10.91
C GLU A 189 6.24 13.42 -11.37
N LEU A 190 5.82 12.44 -10.56
CA LEU A 190 4.68 11.57 -10.89
C LEU A 190 3.36 12.33 -10.88
N MET A 191 3.19 13.28 -9.97
CA MET A 191 2.01 14.16 -9.97
C MET A 191 1.93 15.03 -11.22
N GLU A 192 3.05 15.61 -11.68
CA GLU A 192 3.10 16.37 -12.92
C GLU A 192 2.69 15.50 -14.10
N GLN A 193 3.23 14.30 -14.23
CA GLN A 193 2.87 13.34 -15.29
C GLN A 193 1.38 12.98 -15.26
N ALA A 194 0.84 12.63 -14.08
CA ALA A 194 -0.58 12.26 -13.93
C ALA A 194 -1.56 13.44 -14.11
N ILE A 195 -1.07 14.67 -14.19
CA ILE A 195 -1.89 15.84 -14.47
C ILE A 195 -1.97 16.12 -15.98
N ASP A 196 -0.92 15.79 -16.71
CA ASP A 196 -0.78 16.05 -18.14
C ASP A 196 -1.45 14.96 -19.00
N ASP A 197 -1.70 13.76 -18.44
CA ASP A 197 -2.45 12.66 -19.05
C ASP A 197 -3.98 12.84 -18.88
#